data_5788f6115375be249764947205a4ae7a
#
_entry.id   5788f6115375be249764947205a4ae7a
#
_cell.length_a   1.000
_cell.length_b   1.000
_cell.length_c   1.000
_cell.angle_alpha   90.00
_cell.angle_beta   90.00
_cell.angle_gamma   90.00
#
_symmetry.space_group_name_H-M   'P 1'
#
loop_
_entity.id
_entity.type
_entity.pdbx_description
1 polymer ?
#
loop_
_entity_poly.entity_id
_entity_poly.type
_entity_poly.pdbx_seq_one_letter_code
_entity_poly.pdbx_strand_id
1 'polypeptide(L)'
;MFWKGPVFTKTGFKGQGVSLESCEIIETLDGEEDGVIVPLFRNCHTHLGDSLARKELPKKLSLTELVGPSGWKHKWLAENDLKSSIIHGLKEVISSGTGLVMDFREGGEAGLQLFDDLEYPGTVILLGRPEGNKLLPRENAGISSIIDVENSKEIARLARERNGLVGIHHSEGCRENIEPLIDLCPDFVVHMCHASDNDFEKIKDAGISVVVCPRSNAYFGNRAPLEKMISLGLDIGFGTDNGMLCSANMIDEIRFIRKEFGDLSLHTILSIACFGLDDMFNKDRTSTYSNLEQSGWILLSRAEENEYESVFNPKSEVLGVRWRN
;
A
#
# COMPACT_ATOMS: atom_id res chain seq x y z
N MET A 1 -7.17 -8.74 28.68
CA MET A 1 -6.13 -7.68 28.66
C MET A 1 -6.61 -6.56 27.75
N PHE A 2 -6.30 -5.28 28.08
CA PHE A 2 -6.82 -4.11 27.36
C PHE A 2 -5.70 -3.11 27.11
N TRP A 3 -5.81 -2.34 26.02
CA TRP A 3 -5.13 -1.07 25.87
C TRP A 3 -6.11 0.07 26.11
N LYS A 4 -5.67 1.10 26.82
CA LYS A 4 -6.48 2.28 27.16
C LYS A 4 -6.04 3.48 26.36
N GLY A 5 -7.01 4.22 25.85
CA GLY A 5 -6.79 5.44 25.09
C GLY A 5 -7.80 5.63 23.97
N PRO A 6 -7.84 6.80 23.37
CA PRO A 6 -8.73 7.09 22.26
C PRO A 6 -8.45 6.17 21.06
N VAL A 7 -9.52 5.65 20.45
CA VAL A 7 -9.47 4.67 19.35
C VAL A 7 -9.90 5.33 18.07
N PHE A 8 -9.06 5.29 17.03
CA PHE A 8 -9.39 5.81 15.71
C PHE A 8 -10.36 4.88 14.98
N THR A 9 -11.38 5.49 14.36
CA THR A 9 -12.40 4.82 13.53
C THR A 9 -12.66 5.63 12.27
N LYS A 10 -13.45 5.10 11.33
CA LYS A 10 -13.87 5.84 10.11
C LYS A 10 -14.52 7.20 10.41
N THR A 11 -15.11 7.37 11.58
CA THR A 11 -15.77 8.61 11.99
C THR A 11 -14.91 9.49 12.92
N GLY A 12 -13.66 9.17 13.13
CA GLY A 12 -12.74 9.85 14.02
C GLY A 12 -12.42 9.07 15.28
N PHE A 13 -11.72 9.70 16.22
CA PHE A 13 -11.41 9.10 17.51
C PHE A 13 -12.65 8.98 18.39
N LYS A 14 -12.82 7.82 19.02
CA LYS A 14 -13.90 7.52 19.97
C LYS A 14 -13.51 6.37 20.91
N GLY A 15 -14.34 6.13 21.93
CA GLY A 15 -14.09 5.10 22.95
C GLY A 15 -12.89 5.39 23.83
N GLN A 16 -12.59 4.51 24.75
CA GLN A 16 -11.50 4.66 25.72
C GLN A 16 -10.53 3.48 25.76
N GLY A 17 -10.65 2.58 24.80
CA GLY A 17 -9.71 1.46 24.68
C GLY A 17 -10.18 0.34 23.77
N VAL A 18 -9.37 -0.71 23.71
CA VAL A 18 -9.65 -1.93 22.96
C VAL A 18 -9.35 -3.17 23.81
N SER A 19 -10.18 -4.20 23.65
CA SER A 19 -9.90 -5.54 24.16
C SER A 19 -8.85 -6.22 23.29
N LEU A 20 -7.77 -6.73 23.90
CA LEU A 20 -6.74 -7.48 23.17
C LEU A 20 -7.14 -8.93 22.87
N GLU A 21 -8.24 -9.41 23.43
CA GLU A 21 -8.78 -10.76 23.20
C GLU A 21 -9.80 -10.75 22.07
N SER A 22 -10.83 -9.87 22.14
CA SER A 22 -11.89 -9.78 21.13
C SER A 22 -11.61 -8.77 20.01
N CYS A 23 -10.60 -7.90 20.17
CA CYS A 23 -10.33 -6.76 19.29
C CYS A 23 -11.48 -5.73 19.20
N GLU A 24 -12.40 -5.74 20.18
CA GLU A 24 -13.54 -4.81 20.23
C GLU A 24 -13.17 -3.50 20.91
N ILE A 25 -13.80 -2.41 20.45
CA ILE A 25 -13.69 -1.09 21.07
C ILE A 25 -14.49 -1.09 22.38
N ILE A 26 -13.90 -0.49 23.41
CA ILE A 26 -14.49 -0.31 24.73
C ILE A 26 -14.83 1.16 24.92
N GLU A 27 -16.11 1.47 25.17
CA GLU A 27 -16.60 2.86 25.26
C GLU A 27 -16.14 3.57 26.54
N THR A 28 -16.01 2.84 27.64
CA THR A 28 -15.57 3.39 28.95
C THR A 28 -14.57 2.47 29.62
N LEU A 29 -13.43 3.04 30.04
CA LEU A 29 -12.36 2.31 30.70
C LEU A 29 -11.65 3.23 31.70
N ASP A 30 -11.74 2.90 33.00
CA ASP A 30 -11.10 3.69 34.07
C ASP A 30 -9.57 3.52 34.07
N GLY A 31 -8.86 4.59 34.42
CA GLY A 31 -7.40 4.62 34.62
C GLY A 31 -6.67 5.48 33.57
N GLU A 32 -5.35 5.57 33.72
CA GLU A 32 -4.49 6.32 32.82
C GLU A 32 -4.45 5.69 31.43
N GLU A 33 -4.31 6.54 30.40
CA GLU A 33 -4.20 6.12 29.00
C GLU A 33 -2.80 5.53 28.73
N ASP A 34 -2.75 4.42 28.00
CA ASP A 34 -1.50 3.81 27.52
C ASP A 34 -0.94 4.58 26.32
N GLY A 35 -1.84 5.21 25.51
CA GLY A 35 -1.46 5.94 24.31
C GLY A 35 -2.66 6.22 23.39
N VAL A 36 -2.38 6.33 22.09
CA VAL A 36 -3.37 6.50 21.02
C VAL A 36 -3.49 5.19 20.24
N ILE A 37 -4.70 4.72 20.01
CA ILE A 37 -4.96 3.43 19.37
C ILE A 37 -5.51 3.68 17.96
N VAL A 38 -4.86 3.06 16.97
CA VAL A 38 -5.30 3.13 15.57
C VAL A 38 -5.41 1.72 14.97
N PRO A 39 -6.30 1.49 13.98
CA PRO A 39 -6.34 0.23 13.24
C PRO A 39 -4.99 -0.05 12.56
N LEU A 40 -4.72 -1.31 12.28
CA LEU A 40 -3.55 -1.67 11.46
C LEU A 40 -3.61 -0.96 10.10
N PHE A 41 -2.47 -0.49 9.63
CA PHE A 41 -2.35 0.18 8.34
C PHE A 41 -2.49 -0.79 7.16
N ARG A 42 -2.84 -0.24 6.00
CA ARG A 42 -2.80 -0.92 4.70
C ARG A 42 -1.68 -0.34 3.86
N ASN A 43 -0.74 -1.18 3.44
CA ASN A 43 0.28 -0.84 2.45
C ASN A 43 -0.16 -1.42 1.10
N CYS A 44 -0.81 -0.60 0.29
CA CYS A 44 -1.53 -1.03 -0.90
C CYS A 44 -0.64 -1.22 -2.13
N HIS A 45 0.66 -0.97 -2.01
CA HIS A 45 1.64 -1.22 -3.07
C HIS A 45 3.05 -1.28 -2.52
N THR A 46 3.73 -2.41 -2.75
CA THR A 46 5.13 -2.63 -2.39
C THR A 46 5.87 -3.45 -3.44
N HIS A 47 7.21 -3.38 -3.38
CA HIS A 47 8.15 -4.30 -4.01
C HIS A 47 9.15 -4.75 -2.94
N LEU A 48 8.76 -5.66 -2.06
CA LEU A 48 9.58 -6.08 -0.91
C LEU A 48 10.89 -6.78 -1.33
N GLY A 49 10.93 -7.34 -2.53
CA GLY A 49 12.11 -8.06 -3.04
C GLY A 49 13.35 -7.18 -3.26
N ASP A 50 13.20 -5.87 -3.30
CA ASP A 50 14.31 -4.94 -3.47
C ASP A 50 14.67 -4.14 -2.19
N SER A 51 14.13 -4.52 -1.03
CA SER A 51 14.31 -3.77 0.23
C SER A 51 15.78 -3.67 0.68
N LEU A 52 16.60 -4.70 0.48
CA LEU A 52 18.04 -4.65 0.79
C LEU A 52 18.84 -3.82 -0.21
N ALA A 53 18.35 -3.63 -1.42
CA ALA A 53 19.00 -2.84 -2.47
C ALA A 53 19.19 -1.37 -2.08
N ARG A 54 18.42 -0.87 -1.10
CA ARG A 54 18.50 0.51 -0.59
C ARG A 54 19.91 0.91 -0.18
N LYS A 55 20.71 -0.03 0.36
CA LYS A 55 22.09 0.22 0.80
C LYS A 55 23.06 0.42 -0.37
N GLU A 56 22.71 -0.09 -1.53
CA GLU A 56 23.57 -0.12 -2.72
C GLU A 56 23.03 0.80 -3.84
N LEU A 57 21.92 1.50 -3.56
CA LEU A 57 21.22 2.32 -4.55
C LEU A 57 22.14 3.38 -5.15
N PRO A 58 22.38 3.37 -6.47
CA PRO A 58 23.17 4.39 -7.14
C PRO A 58 22.53 5.77 -7.03
N LYS A 59 23.35 6.79 -6.87
CA LYS A 59 22.87 8.17 -6.82
C LYS A 59 22.49 8.65 -8.22
N LYS A 60 21.38 9.39 -8.34
CA LYS A 60 20.99 10.15 -9.55
C LYS A 60 20.64 9.32 -10.77
N LEU A 61 20.01 8.16 -10.63
CA LEU A 61 19.38 7.48 -11.75
C LEU A 61 17.98 8.06 -12.02
N SER A 62 17.62 8.17 -13.29
CA SER A 62 16.26 8.45 -13.71
C SER A 62 15.34 7.24 -13.44
N LEU A 63 14.03 7.44 -13.49
CA LEU A 63 13.05 6.37 -13.33
C LEU A 63 13.35 5.19 -14.29
N THR A 64 13.53 5.46 -15.58
CA THR A 64 13.82 4.43 -16.60
C THR A 64 15.14 3.69 -16.34
N GLU A 65 16.20 4.42 -15.96
CA GLU A 65 17.49 3.80 -15.63
C GLU A 65 17.44 2.92 -14.39
N LEU A 66 16.53 3.24 -13.47
CA LEU A 66 16.40 2.50 -12.21
C LEU A 66 15.47 1.30 -12.35
N VAL A 67 14.22 1.50 -12.80
CA VAL A 67 13.15 0.48 -12.79
C VAL A 67 12.68 0.04 -14.18
N GLY A 68 13.14 0.68 -15.26
CA GLY A 68 12.81 0.27 -16.63
C GLY A 68 13.25 -1.18 -16.93
N PRO A 69 12.84 -1.77 -18.07
CA PRO A 69 13.02 -3.21 -18.37
C PRO A 69 14.46 -3.73 -18.27
N SER A 70 15.46 -2.87 -18.52
CA SER A 70 16.88 -3.20 -18.35
C SER A 70 17.56 -2.39 -17.23
N GLY A 71 16.76 -1.82 -16.34
CA GLY A 71 17.19 -0.94 -15.27
C GLY A 71 18.05 -1.62 -14.21
N TRP A 72 18.64 -0.80 -13.36
CA TRP A 72 19.53 -1.25 -12.28
C TRP A 72 18.82 -2.23 -11.33
N LYS A 73 17.54 -2.00 -10.99
CA LYS A 73 16.72 -2.88 -10.15
C LYS A 73 16.78 -4.33 -10.62
N HIS A 74 16.54 -4.57 -11.92
CA HIS A 74 16.47 -5.94 -12.46
C HIS A 74 17.81 -6.67 -12.40
N LYS A 75 18.94 -5.95 -12.58
CA LYS A 75 20.28 -6.51 -12.43
C LYS A 75 20.53 -6.88 -10.97
N TRP A 76 20.20 -5.98 -10.05
CA TRP A 76 20.35 -6.25 -8.62
C TRP A 76 19.51 -7.46 -8.18
N LEU A 77 18.25 -7.53 -8.60
CA LEU A 77 17.36 -8.67 -8.28
C LEU A 77 17.91 -10.01 -8.79
N ALA A 78 18.56 -10.03 -9.97
CA ALA A 78 19.12 -11.24 -10.54
C ALA A 78 20.38 -11.75 -9.81
N GLU A 79 21.09 -10.89 -9.10
CA GLU A 79 22.40 -11.17 -8.48
C GLU A 79 22.31 -11.37 -6.95
N ASN A 80 21.14 -11.11 -6.32
CA ASN A 80 21.02 -11.04 -4.87
C ASN A 80 19.97 -12.01 -4.30
N ASP A 81 20.06 -12.25 -2.99
CA ASP A 81 19.10 -13.09 -2.24
C ASP A 81 17.79 -12.35 -1.99
N LEU A 82 16.82 -12.61 -2.85
CA LEU A 82 15.49 -11.98 -2.80
C LEU A 82 14.71 -12.40 -1.55
N LYS A 83 14.88 -13.64 -1.05
CA LYS A 83 14.18 -14.11 0.16
C LYS A 83 14.61 -13.30 1.39
N SER A 84 15.91 -13.10 1.57
CA SER A 84 16.44 -12.22 2.63
C SER A 84 15.96 -10.78 2.48
N SER A 85 15.85 -10.27 1.24
CA SER A 85 15.35 -8.93 0.96
C SER A 85 13.86 -8.79 1.33
N ILE A 86 13.03 -9.75 0.96
CA ILE A 86 11.61 -9.82 1.34
C ILE A 86 11.46 -9.86 2.87
N ILE A 87 12.22 -10.72 3.55
CA ILE A 87 12.21 -10.81 5.02
C ILE A 87 12.56 -9.45 5.66
N HIS A 88 13.53 -8.74 5.09
CA HIS A 88 13.89 -7.40 5.56
C HIS A 88 12.73 -6.42 5.41
N GLY A 89 12.09 -6.37 4.23
CA GLY A 89 10.92 -5.52 3.99
C GLY A 89 9.73 -5.89 4.88
N LEU A 90 9.45 -7.18 5.10
CA LEU A 90 8.40 -7.63 6.02
C LEU A 90 8.65 -7.18 7.46
N LYS A 91 9.90 -7.13 7.94
CA LYS A 91 10.22 -6.58 9.27
C LYS A 91 9.87 -5.09 9.37
N GLU A 92 10.12 -4.31 8.31
CA GLU A 92 9.74 -2.88 8.27
C GLU A 92 8.20 -2.73 8.30
N VAL A 93 7.50 -3.55 7.55
CA VAL A 93 6.03 -3.60 7.51
C VAL A 93 5.44 -3.96 8.89
N ILE A 94 5.94 -5.01 9.52
CA ILE A 94 5.50 -5.44 10.86
C ILE A 94 5.76 -4.36 11.90
N SER A 95 6.94 -3.76 11.88
CA SER A 95 7.32 -2.73 12.86
C SER A 95 6.48 -1.46 12.79
N SER A 96 5.85 -1.20 11.65
CA SER A 96 4.92 -0.07 11.46
C SER A 96 3.46 -0.41 11.78
N GLY A 97 3.15 -1.67 12.14
CA GLY A 97 1.77 -2.09 12.40
C GLY A 97 0.92 -2.19 11.13
N THR A 98 1.50 -2.59 10.01
CA THR A 98 0.76 -2.77 8.75
C THR A 98 0.04 -4.11 8.75
N GLY A 99 -1.28 -4.13 8.62
CA GLY A 99 -2.13 -5.35 8.63
C GLY A 99 -2.32 -5.98 7.26
N LEU A 100 -2.30 -5.16 6.22
CA LEU A 100 -2.42 -5.59 4.82
C LEU A 100 -1.21 -5.11 4.03
N VAL A 101 -0.62 -6.01 3.25
CA VAL A 101 0.43 -5.69 2.27
C VAL A 101 0.02 -6.20 0.90
N MET A 102 0.11 -5.36 -0.12
CA MET A 102 -0.02 -5.75 -1.52
C MET A 102 1.35 -5.65 -2.17
N ASP A 103 1.94 -6.79 -2.54
CA ASP A 103 3.29 -6.85 -3.10
C ASP A 103 3.27 -7.26 -4.58
N PHE A 104 3.81 -6.38 -5.43
CA PHE A 104 4.05 -6.67 -6.83
C PHE A 104 5.30 -7.54 -6.96
N ARG A 105 5.09 -8.82 -7.33
CA ARG A 105 6.16 -9.80 -7.26
C ARG A 105 6.73 -10.14 -8.60
N GLU A 106 7.98 -9.73 -8.81
CA GLU A 106 8.81 -10.13 -9.94
C GLU A 106 9.24 -11.60 -9.82
N GLY A 107 9.69 -12.18 -10.93
CA GLY A 107 10.23 -13.55 -10.95
C GLY A 107 9.17 -14.64 -11.20
N GLY A 108 7.99 -14.26 -11.71
CA GLY A 108 6.93 -15.21 -12.05
C GLY A 108 6.56 -16.13 -10.89
N GLU A 109 6.35 -17.42 -11.17
CA GLU A 109 6.01 -18.42 -10.15
C GLU A 109 7.11 -18.60 -9.11
N ALA A 110 8.40 -18.58 -9.52
CA ALA A 110 9.52 -18.70 -8.58
C ALA A 110 9.58 -17.54 -7.60
N GLY A 111 9.27 -16.31 -8.06
CA GLY A 111 9.20 -15.15 -7.20
C GLY A 111 8.07 -15.24 -6.17
N LEU A 112 6.92 -15.78 -6.57
CA LEU A 112 5.77 -15.99 -5.66
C LEU A 112 6.07 -17.07 -4.62
N GLN A 113 6.76 -18.16 -5.01
CA GLN A 113 7.16 -19.24 -4.11
C GLN A 113 8.09 -18.80 -2.97
N LEU A 114 8.79 -17.65 -3.11
CA LEU A 114 9.59 -17.10 -2.02
C LEU A 114 8.78 -16.75 -0.76
N PHE A 115 7.46 -16.58 -0.90
CA PHE A 115 6.55 -16.31 0.21
C PHE A 115 5.95 -17.55 0.86
N ASP A 116 6.03 -18.75 0.23
CA ASP A 116 5.31 -19.95 0.68
C ASP A 116 5.68 -20.37 2.12
N ASP A 117 6.95 -20.14 2.52
CA ASP A 117 7.46 -20.47 3.86
C ASP A 117 7.61 -19.24 4.79
N LEU A 118 7.06 -18.08 4.40
CA LEU A 118 7.16 -16.88 5.20
C LEU A 118 5.92 -16.68 6.06
N GLU A 119 6.14 -16.46 7.35
CA GLU A 119 5.08 -16.13 8.28
C GLU A 119 4.89 -14.61 8.33
N TYR A 120 3.65 -14.17 8.13
CA TYR A 120 3.22 -12.81 8.32
C TYR A 120 1.92 -12.78 9.13
N PRO A 121 1.84 -11.99 10.21
CA PRO A 121 0.68 -12.04 11.12
C PRO A 121 -0.59 -11.39 10.54
N GLY A 122 -0.47 -10.66 9.44
CA GLY A 122 -1.57 -10.02 8.73
C GLY A 122 -1.87 -10.68 7.39
N THR A 123 -2.36 -9.91 6.43
CA THR A 123 -2.68 -10.37 5.07
C THR A 123 -1.64 -9.89 4.07
N VAL A 124 -1.09 -10.81 3.28
CA VAL A 124 -0.26 -10.50 2.11
C VAL A 124 -1.03 -10.86 0.85
N ILE A 125 -1.20 -9.89 -0.04
CA ILE A 125 -1.76 -10.09 -1.37
C ILE A 125 -0.61 -9.97 -2.37
N LEU A 126 -0.25 -11.10 -2.98
CA LEU A 126 0.81 -11.15 -3.99
C LEU A 126 0.20 -10.93 -5.37
N LEU A 127 0.70 -9.92 -6.09
CA LEU A 127 0.36 -9.67 -7.49
C LEU A 127 1.53 -10.11 -8.36
N GLY A 128 1.40 -11.31 -8.96
CA GLY A 128 2.47 -11.90 -9.76
C GLY A 128 2.69 -11.14 -11.06
N ARG A 129 3.96 -10.80 -11.36
CA ARG A 129 4.34 -10.26 -12.66
C ARG A 129 4.39 -11.40 -13.67
N PRO A 130 3.70 -11.30 -14.82
CA PRO A 130 3.82 -12.28 -15.89
C PRO A 130 5.25 -12.36 -16.43
N GLU A 131 5.75 -13.58 -16.69
CA GLU A 131 7.09 -13.83 -17.23
C GLU A 131 7.08 -14.90 -18.32
N GLY A 132 7.82 -14.65 -19.39
CA GLY A 132 7.97 -15.56 -20.50
C GLY A 132 6.63 -15.95 -21.12
N ASN A 133 6.40 -17.26 -21.32
CA ASN A 133 5.15 -17.77 -21.90
C ASN A 133 4.02 -17.97 -20.88
N LYS A 134 4.26 -17.69 -19.59
CA LYS A 134 3.22 -17.78 -18.55
C LYS A 134 2.54 -16.43 -18.42
N LEU A 135 1.32 -16.34 -18.92
CA LEU A 135 0.54 -15.10 -18.87
C LEU A 135 0.16 -14.71 -17.45
N LEU A 136 -0.12 -15.66 -16.57
CA LEU A 136 -0.52 -15.43 -15.19
C LEU A 136 -0.03 -16.56 -14.29
N PRO A 137 0.95 -16.30 -13.41
CA PRO A 137 1.52 -17.35 -12.55
C PRO A 137 0.53 -17.86 -11.49
N ARG A 138 -0.25 -16.98 -10.87
CA ARG A 138 -1.33 -17.31 -9.91
C ARG A 138 -2.58 -16.51 -10.27
N GLU A 139 -3.49 -16.28 -9.28
CA GLU A 139 -4.76 -15.57 -9.52
C GLU A 139 -4.61 -14.07 -9.75
N ASN A 140 -3.71 -13.38 -9.00
CA ASN A 140 -3.57 -11.93 -9.07
C ASN A 140 -2.46 -11.52 -10.04
N ALA A 141 -2.68 -10.42 -10.76
CA ALA A 141 -1.74 -9.88 -11.73
C ALA A 141 -1.21 -8.49 -11.33
N GLY A 142 0.12 -8.35 -11.28
CA GLY A 142 0.83 -7.09 -11.17
C GLY A 142 1.44 -6.71 -12.53
N ILE A 143 0.89 -5.72 -13.22
CA ILE A 143 1.31 -5.28 -14.55
C ILE A 143 2.18 -4.04 -14.42
N SER A 144 3.41 -4.07 -14.96
CA SER A 144 4.33 -2.92 -14.87
C SER A 144 3.88 -1.73 -15.71
N SER A 145 3.42 -1.97 -16.94
CA SER A 145 2.76 -0.98 -17.78
C SER A 145 2.03 -1.69 -18.94
N ILE A 146 1.11 -0.99 -19.58
CA ILE A 146 0.42 -1.52 -20.77
C ILE A 146 1.39 -1.66 -21.95
N ILE A 147 2.41 -0.81 -22.00
CA ILE A 147 3.39 -0.78 -23.09
C ILE A 147 4.41 -1.91 -22.94
N ASP A 148 4.86 -2.18 -21.72
CA ASP A 148 5.95 -3.15 -21.43
C ASP A 148 5.46 -4.60 -21.38
N VAL A 149 4.16 -4.82 -21.18
CA VAL A 149 3.59 -6.17 -21.01
C VAL A 149 2.71 -6.51 -22.19
N GLU A 150 3.25 -7.33 -23.11
CA GLU A 150 2.45 -7.95 -24.17
C GLU A 150 1.30 -8.76 -23.55
N ASN A 151 0.15 -8.78 -24.22
CA ASN A 151 -1.03 -9.52 -23.76
C ASN A 151 -1.64 -9.04 -22.43
N SER A 152 -1.40 -7.78 -22.00
CA SER A 152 -1.95 -7.22 -20.76
C SER A 152 -3.48 -7.42 -20.64
N LYS A 153 -4.23 -7.31 -21.75
CA LYS A 153 -5.70 -7.56 -21.77
C LYS A 153 -6.04 -9.02 -21.49
N GLU A 154 -5.28 -9.96 -22.03
CA GLU A 154 -5.49 -11.39 -21.80
C GLU A 154 -5.13 -11.76 -20.34
N ILE A 155 -4.06 -11.20 -19.81
CA ILE A 155 -3.65 -11.35 -18.40
C ILE A 155 -4.77 -10.86 -17.48
N ALA A 156 -5.30 -9.67 -17.71
CA ALA A 156 -6.38 -9.10 -16.92
C ALA A 156 -7.67 -9.94 -17.02
N ARG A 157 -7.99 -10.48 -18.20
CA ARG A 157 -9.11 -11.41 -18.40
C ARG A 157 -8.94 -12.67 -17.56
N LEU A 158 -7.77 -13.32 -17.64
CA LEU A 158 -7.46 -14.53 -16.88
C LEU A 158 -7.49 -14.33 -15.37
N ALA A 159 -6.97 -13.20 -14.89
CA ALA A 159 -7.04 -12.85 -13.47
C ALA A 159 -8.51 -12.76 -12.99
N ARG A 160 -9.35 -12.04 -13.74
CA ARG A 160 -10.78 -11.93 -13.42
C ARG A 160 -11.52 -13.27 -13.43
N GLU A 161 -11.22 -14.15 -14.36
CA GLU A 161 -11.79 -15.52 -14.41
C GLU A 161 -11.40 -16.37 -13.19
N ARG A 162 -10.29 -16.04 -12.54
CA ARG A 162 -9.82 -16.68 -11.30
C ARG A 162 -10.23 -15.92 -10.04
N ASN A 163 -11.08 -14.90 -10.15
CA ASN A 163 -11.45 -13.96 -9.09
C ASN A 163 -10.24 -13.20 -8.49
N GLY A 164 -9.15 -13.09 -9.25
CA GLY A 164 -7.95 -12.40 -8.84
C GLY A 164 -8.03 -10.89 -9.07
N LEU A 165 -7.14 -10.16 -8.40
CA LEU A 165 -6.94 -8.72 -8.54
C LEU A 165 -6.01 -8.41 -9.73
N VAL A 166 -6.25 -7.28 -10.37
CA VAL A 166 -5.39 -6.70 -11.41
C VAL A 166 -4.94 -5.31 -10.98
N GLY A 167 -3.66 -5.15 -10.72
CA GLY A 167 -3.03 -3.86 -10.45
C GLY A 167 -2.06 -3.48 -11.56
N ILE A 168 -1.95 -2.18 -11.88
CA ILE A 168 -1.07 -1.70 -12.95
C ILE A 168 -0.49 -0.33 -12.61
N HIS A 169 0.77 -0.07 -13.00
CA HIS A 169 1.38 1.27 -12.93
C HIS A 169 0.96 2.09 -14.15
N HIS A 170 0.71 3.38 -13.95
CA HIS A 170 0.32 4.29 -15.00
C HIS A 170 0.67 5.74 -14.67
N SER A 171 1.09 6.50 -15.68
CA SER A 171 1.36 7.93 -15.60
C SER A 171 2.28 8.34 -14.43
N GLU A 172 3.32 7.56 -14.14
CA GLU A 172 4.28 7.85 -13.08
C GLU A 172 5.29 8.93 -13.48
N GLY A 173 6.07 8.71 -14.54
CA GLY A 173 7.12 9.63 -15.00
C GLY A 173 6.68 10.60 -16.08
N CYS A 174 5.60 10.30 -16.79
CA CYS A 174 4.96 11.16 -17.79
C CYS A 174 3.49 10.76 -17.95
N ARG A 175 2.70 11.63 -18.59
CA ARG A 175 1.31 11.30 -18.89
C ARG A 175 1.23 10.21 -19.95
N GLU A 176 0.49 9.15 -19.65
CA GLU A 176 0.16 8.07 -20.59
C GLU A 176 -1.29 8.20 -21.09
N ASN A 177 -1.60 7.53 -22.22
CA ASN A 177 -2.97 7.51 -22.74
C ASN A 177 -3.86 6.64 -21.84
N ILE A 178 -4.93 7.22 -21.33
CA ILE A 178 -5.84 6.56 -20.38
C ILE A 178 -6.74 5.51 -21.05
N GLU A 179 -7.05 5.59 -22.33
CA GLU A 179 -8.03 4.71 -22.99
C GLU A 179 -7.66 3.22 -22.91
N PRO A 180 -6.39 2.81 -23.18
CA PRO A 180 -6.01 1.42 -23.02
C PRO A 180 -6.14 0.91 -21.58
N LEU A 181 -5.97 1.78 -20.56
CA LEU A 181 -6.15 1.45 -19.16
C LEU A 181 -7.63 1.20 -18.84
N ILE A 182 -8.52 2.07 -19.31
CA ILE A 182 -9.98 1.91 -19.16
C ILE A 182 -10.44 0.61 -19.83
N ASP A 183 -9.96 0.32 -21.04
CA ASP A 183 -10.24 -0.93 -21.76
C ASP A 183 -9.74 -2.19 -21.02
N LEU A 184 -8.61 -2.08 -20.31
CA LEU A 184 -8.07 -3.14 -19.47
C LEU A 184 -8.95 -3.39 -18.26
N CYS A 185 -9.56 -2.32 -17.71
CA CYS A 185 -10.40 -2.32 -16.54
C CYS A 185 -9.72 -3.01 -15.31
N PRO A 186 -8.55 -2.51 -14.84
CA PRO A 186 -7.90 -3.06 -13.66
C PRO A 186 -8.72 -2.78 -12.41
N ASP A 187 -8.40 -3.44 -11.30
CA ASP A 187 -9.02 -3.14 -10.00
C ASP A 187 -8.46 -1.85 -9.42
N PHE A 188 -7.18 -1.64 -9.60
CA PHE A 188 -6.52 -0.41 -9.19
C PHE A 188 -5.34 -0.04 -10.10
N VAL A 189 -5.02 1.24 -10.08
CA VAL A 189 -3.89 1.83 -10.77
C VAL A 189 -2.95 2.50 -9.78
N VAL A 190 -1.63 2.40 -10.02
CA VAL A 190 -0.61 2.98 -9.13
C VAL A 190 -0.03 4.25 -9.74
N HIS A 191 0.31 5.21 -8.88
CA HIS A 191 0.95 6.52 -9.12
C HIS A 191 0.03 7.61 -9.66
N MET A 192 -0.31 7.62 -10.94
CA MET A 192 -1.12 8.65 -11.60
C MET A 192 -0.60 10.09 -11.43
N CYS A 193 0.73 10.27 -11.29
CA CYS A 193 1.36 11.56 -11.00
C CYS A 193 1.13 12.61 -12.10
N HIS A 194 1.09 12.17 -13.36
CA HIS A 194 0.96 13.03 -14.54
C HIS A 194 -0.40 12.90 -15.23
N ALA A 195 -1.38 12.27 -14.61
CA ALA A 195 -2.73 12.17 -15.16
C ALA A 195 -3.43 13.53 -15.20
N SER A 196 -4.30 13.73 -16.18
CA SER A 196 -5.14 14.93 -16.29
C SER A 196 -6.45 14.78 -15.50
N ASP A 197 -7.15 15.89 -15.27
CA ASP A 197 -8.47 15.88 -14.61
C ASP A 197 -9.45 14.95 -15.33
N ASN A 198 -9.46 14.96 -16.66
CA ASN A 198 -10.32 14.08 -17.46
C ASN A 198 -9.94 12.59 -17.31
N ASP A 199 -8.65 12.28 -17.08
CA ASP A 199 -8.21 10.91 -16.82
C ASP A 199 -8.78 10.43 -15.47
N PHE A 200 -8.79 11.28 -14.43
CA PHE A 200 -9.39 10.96 -13.14
C PHE A 200 -10.91 10.77 -13.19
N GLU A 201 -11.62 11.58 -14.00
CA GLU A 201 -13.05 11.39 -14.23
C GLU A 201 -13.34 10.01 -14.83
N LYS A 202 -12.57 9.62 -15.86
CA LYS A 202 -12.69 8.28 -16.47
C LYS A 202 -12.36 7.15 -15.52
N ILE A 203 -11.32 7.28 -14.69
CA ILE A 203 -10.95 6.32 -13.63
C ILE A 203 -12.11 6.14 -12.65
N LYS A 204 -12.71 7.27 -12.22
CA LYS A 204 -13.86 7.25 -11.31
C LYS A 204 -15.07 6.55 -11.93
N ASP A 205 -15.44 6.93 -13.16
CA ASP A 205 -16.59 6.37 -13.88
C ASP A 205 -16.41 4.86 -14.14
N ALA A 206 -15.18 4.41 -14.35
CA ALA A 206 -14.84 3.00 -14.48
C ALA A 206 -14.77 2.24 -13.14
N GLY A 207 -14.87 2.94 -12.01
CA GLY A 207 -14.76 2.34 -10.67
C GLY A 207 -13.38 1.73 -10.39
N ILE A 208 -12.32 2.32 -10.95
CA ILE A 208 -10.93 1.91 -10.74
C ILE A 208 -10.38 2.68 -9.54
N SER A 209 -9.81 1.96 -8.57
CA SER A 209 -9.19 2.56 -7.40
C SER A 209 -7.77 3.07 -7.71
N VAL A 210 -7.25 3.99 -6.91
CA VAL A 210 -5.92 4.59 -7.13
C VAL A 210 -5.03 4.35 -5.92
N VAL A 211 -3.81 3.86 -6.13
CA VAL A 211 -2.78 3.77 -5.09
C VAL A 211 -1.73 4.84 -5.34
N VAL A 212 -1.49 5.69 -4.33
CA VAL A 212 -0.44 6.72 -4.37
C VAL A 212 0.73 6.33 -3.48
N CYS A 213 1.96 6.59 -3.99
CA CYS A 213 3.20 6.26 -3.31
C CYS A 213 4.07 7.52 -3.12
N PRO A 214 3.68 8.45 -2.24
CA PRO A 214 4.25 9.80 -2.18
C PRO A 214 5.75 9.87 -1.97
N ARG A 215 6.35 9.03 -1.08
CA ARG A 215 7.81 9.04 -0.87
C ARG A 215 8.57 8.55 -2.09
N SER A 216 8.09 7.48 -2.72
CA SER A 216 8.68 6.94 -3.95
C SER A 216 8.58 7.96 -5.08
N ASN A 217 7.40 8.55 -5.29
CA ASN A 217 7.20 9.56 -6.33
C ASN A 217 8.12 10.78 -6.12
N ALA A 218 8.26 11.26 -4.87
CA ALA A 218 9.11 12.40 -4.54
C ALA A 218 10.60 12.13 -4.81
N TYR A 219 11.06 10.87 -4.71
CA TYR A 219 12.43 10.49 -5.07
C TYR A 219 12.78 10.88 -6.51
N PHE A 220 11.81 10.75 -7.43
CA PHE A 220 11.94 11.13 -8.84
C PHE A 220 11.50 12.57 -9.14
N GLY A 221 11.14 13.35 -8.13
CA GLY A 221 10.61 14.70 -8.28
C GLY A 221 9.16 14.75 -8.78
N ASN A 222 8.45 13.64 -8.71
CA ASN A 222 7.03 13.53 -9.08
C ASN A 222 6.15 13.75 -7.84
N ARG A 223 4.92 14.25 -8.07
CA ARG A 223 3.90 14.45 -7.04
C ARG A 223 2.53 14.08 -7.60
N ALA A 224 1.90 13.07 -7.05
CA ALA A 224 0.52 12.76 -7.39
C ALA A 224 -0.42 13.87 -6.90
N PRO A 225 -1.42 14.31 -7.68
CA PRO A 225 -2.37 15.35 -7.28
C PRO A 225 -3.42 14.81 -6.31
N LEU A 226 -2.98 14.39 -5.12
CA LEU A 226 -3.76 13.68 -4.10
C LEU A 226 -4.99 14.48 -3.66
N GLU A 227 -4.86 15.79 -3.48
CA GLU A 227 -5.96 16.68 -3.08
C GLU A 227 -7.08 16.66 -4.14
N LYS A 228 -6.72 16.64 -5.41
CA LYS A 228 -7.69 16.54 -6.52
C LYS A 228 -8.37 15.18 -6.54
N MET A 229 -7.62 14.09 -6.39
CA MET A 229 -8.16 12.73 -6.32
C MET A 229 -9.20 12.60 -5.20
N ILE A 230 -8.88 13.13 -4.00
CA ILE A 230 -9.79 13.15 -2.86
C ILE A 230 -11.04 14.00 -3.16
N SER A 231 -10.87 15.19 -3.76
CA SER A 231 -11.99 16.08 -4.07
C SER A 231 -12.96 15.47 -5.09
N LEU A 232 -12.45 14.63 -5.99
CA LEU A 232 -13.27 13.87 -6.92
C LEU A 232 -13.94 12.64 -6.29
N GLY A 233 -13.57 12.26 -5.06
CA GLY A 233 -14.11 11.10 -4.36
C GLY A 233 -13.65 9.77 -4.97
N LEU A 234 -12.40 9.70 -5.43
CA LEU A 234 -11.78 8.44 -5.84
C LEU A 234 -11.53 7.54 -4.62
N ASP A 235 -11.63 6.23 -4.81
CA ASP A 235 -11.20 5.24 -3.82
C ASP A 235 -9.66 5.17 -3.83
N ILE A 236 -9.03 5.62 -2.73
CA ILE A 236 -7.59 5.84 -2.66
C ILE A 236 -6.97 4.94 -1.59
N GLY A 237 -5.81 4.35 -1.92
CA GLY A 237 -4.92 3.70 -0.96
C GLY A 237 -3.52 4.33 -0.99
N PHE A 238 -2.77 4.16 0.10
CA PHE A 238 -1.36 4.52 0.15
C PHE A 238 -0.48 3.28 0.00
N GLY A 239 0.67 3.44 -0.67
CA GLY A 239 1.69 2.43 -0.82
C GLY A 239 3.09 3.00 -0.60
N THR A 240 4.03 2.16 -0.22
CA THR A 240 5.44 2.58 -0.06
C THR A 240 6.29 2.31 -1.28
N ASP A 241 5.78 1.50 -2.21
CA ASP A 241 6.42 1.13 -3.48
C ASP A 241 7.78 0.41 -3.28
N ASN A 242 8.80 0.74 -4.05
CA ASN A 242 10.09 0.08 -4.06
C ASN A 242 10.84 0.21 -2.73
N GLY A 243 11.09 -0.91 -2.06
CA GLY A 243 11.86 -0.97 -0.82
C GLY A 243 13.29 -0.44 -0.95
N MET A 244 13.84 -0.42 -2.17
CA MET A 244 15.14 0.19 -2.46
C MET A 244 15.13 1.72 -2.38
N LEU A 245 13.97 2.38 -2.57
CA LEU A 245 13.84 3.84 -2.50
C LEU A 245 13.55 4.32 -1.09
N CYS A 246 12.63 3.66 -0.41
CA CYS A 246 12.22 4.00 0.94
C CYS A 246 11.82 2.75 1.74
N SER A 247 11.78 2.86 3.07
CA SER A 247 11.32 1.75 3.92
C SER A 247 9.86 1.40 3.65
N ALA A 248 9.50 0.12 3.79
CA ALA A 248 8.11 -0.31 3.70
C ALA A 248 7.28 0.07 4.97
N ASN A 249 7.66 1.15 5.64
CA ASN A 249 7.09 1.65 6.89
C ASN A 249 5.98 2.66 6.61
N MET A 250 4.73 2.31 6.95
CA MET A 250 3.55 3.16 6.73
C MET A 250 3.50 4.39 7.63
N ILE A 251 4.13 4.35 8.81
CA ILE A 251 4.21 5.53 9.69
C ILE A 251 5.06 6.62 9.02
N ASP A 252 6.18 6.23 8.42
CA ASP A 252 7.02 7.17 7.67
C ASP A 252 6.28 7.73 6.45
N GLU A 253 5.45 6.90 5.78
CA GLU A 253 4.65 7.34 4.63
C GLU A 253 3.62 8.39 5.04
N ILE A 254 2.80 8.14 6.07
CA ILE A 254 1.78 9.10 6.50
C ILE A 254 2.39 10.40 7.05
N ARG A 255 3.53 10.33 7.73
CA ARG A 255 4.26 11.53 8.19
C ARG A 255 4.81 12.35 7.02
N PHE A 256 5.30 11.69 5.98
CA PHE A 256 5.71 12.35 4.74
C PHE A 256 4.51 13.02 4.06
N ILE A 257 3.38 12.31 3.94
CA ILE A 257 2.14 12.86 3.36
C ILE A 257 1.69 14.10 4.11
N ARG A 258 1.64 14.07 5.44
CA ARG A 258 1.31 15.25 6.26
C ARG A 258 2.19 16.45 5.92
N LYS A 259 3.50 16.24 5.77
CA LYS A 259 4.46 17.31 5.46
C LYS A 259 4.28 17.86 4.04
N GLU A 260 4.09 16.99 3.07
CA GLU A 260 4.03 17.32 1.64
C GLU A 260 2.67 17.87 1.20
N PHE A 261 1.60 17.42 1.86
CA PHE A 261 0.19 17.74 1.57
C PHE A 261 -0.46 18.41 2.77
N GLY A 262 0.13 19.52 3.23
CA GLY A 262 -0.24 20.20 4.49
C GLY A 262 -1.68 20.69 4.60
N ASP A 263 -2.39 20.84 3.46
CA ASP A 263 -3.80 21.24 3.42
C ASP A 263 -4.77 20.07 3.67
N LEU A 264 -4.28 18.83 3.63
CA LEU A 264 -5.11 17.66 3.92
C LEU A 264 -5.34 17.51 5.43
N SER A 265 -6.58 17.20 5.81
CA SER A 265 -6.87 16.91 7.20
C SER A 265 -6.16 15.66 7.68
N LEU A 266 -5.68 15.65 8.92
CA LEU A 266 -5.04 14.48 9.53
C LEU A 266 -5.99 13.27 9.58
N HIS A 267 -7.31 13.54 9.77
CA HIS A 267 -8.34 12.53 9.68
C HIS A 267 -8.36 11.84 8.31
N THR A 268 -8.33 12.62 7.22
CA THR A 268 -8.33 12.08 5.84
C THR A 268 -7.11 11.21 5.60
N ILE A 269 -5.91 11.68 5.96
CA ILE A 269 -4.67 10.92 5.77
C ILE A 269 -4.73 9.60 6.55
N LEU A 270 -5.14 9.64 7.81
CA LEU A 270 -5.22 8.46 8.66
C LEU A 270 -6.30 7.49 8.19
N SER A 271 -7.45 8.01 7.72
CA SER A 271 -8.53 7.20 7.15
C SER A 271 -8.07 6.42 5.92
N ILE A 272 -7.37 7.07 4.99
CA ILE A 272 -6.81 6.39 3.81
C ILE A 272 -5.77 5.35 4.21
N ALA A 273 -4.91 5.65 5.19
CA ALA A 273 -3.89 4.71 5.66
C ALA A 273 -4.48 3.45 6.31
N CYS A 274 -5.60 3.58 7.04
CA CYS A 274 -6.24 2.47 7.75
C CYS A 274 -7.32 1.75 6.91
N PHE A 275 -8.03 2.48 6.04
CA PHE A 275 -9.24 2.00 5.36
C PHE A 275 -9.20 2.19 3.84
N GLY A 276 -8.09 2.63 3.25
CA GLY A 276 -7.96 2.85 1.81
C GLY A 276 -8.27 1.60 0.98
N LEU A 277 -8.81 1.81 -0.23
CA LEU A 277 -9.30 0.79 -1.16
C LEU A 277 -10.52 0.01 -0.66
N ASP A 278 -11.32 0.59 0.24
CA ASP A 278 -12.52 -0.07 0.75
C ASP A 278 -13.51 -0.41 -0.37
N ASP A 279 -13.73 0.50 -1.33
CA ASP A 279 -14.65 0.25 -2.45
C ASP A 279 -14.17 -0.91 -3.32
N MET A 280 -12.86 -1.03 -3.52
CA MET A 280 -12.28 -2.16 -4.24
C MET A 280 -12.49 -3.48 -3.49
N PHE A 281 -12.21 -3.52 -2.18
CA PHE A 281 -12.32 -4.74 -1.38
C PHE A 281 -13.76 -5.17 -1.11
N ASN A 282 -14.73 -4.26 -1.18
CA ASN A 282 -16.15 -4.55 -0.99
C ASN A 282 -16.88 -5.02 -2.26
N LYS A 283 -16.19 -5.15 -3.41
CA LYS A 283 -16.78 -5.78 -4.61
C LYS A 283 -16.97 -7.28 -4.39
N ASP A 284 -18.04 -7.85 -4.92
CA ASP A 284 -18.37 -9.29 -4.77
C ASP A 284 -17.19 -10.20 -5.12
N ARG A 285 -16.47 -9.87 -6.18
CA ARG A 285 -15.31 -10.64 -6.65
C ARG A 285 -14.13 -10.64 -5.67
N THR A 286 -13.98 -9.60 -4.91
CA THR A 286 -12.89 -9.38 -3.96
C THR A 286 -13.33 -9.60 -2.51
N SER A 287 -14.54 -10.10 -2.28
CA SER A 287 -15.13 -10.31 -0.94
C SER A 287 -14.29 -11.21 -0.02
N THR A 288 -13.40 -12.04 -0.57
CA THR A 288 -12.42 -12.81 0.21
C THR A 288 -11.53 -11.90 1.07
N TYR A 289 -11.34 -10.65 0.65
CA TYR A 289 -10.56 -9.64 1.36
C TYR A 289 -11.41 -8.66 2.20
N SER A 290 -12.75 -8.79 2.21
CA SER A 290 -13.66 -7.85 2.90
C SER A 290 -13.53 -7.85 4.44
N ASN A 291 -12.99 -8.92 5.03
CA ASN A 291 -12.77 -9.03 6.47
C ASN A 291 -11.53 -8.27 6.98
N LEU A 292 -10.86 -7.48 6.14
CA LEU A 292 -9.67 -6.69 6.49
C LEU A 292 -9.95 -5.54 7.48
N GLU A 293 -11.21 -5.12 7.63
CA GLU A 293 -11.61 -4.00 8.51
C GLU A 293 -11.27 -4.20 10.00
N GLN A 294 -10.99 -5.43 10.42
CA GLN A 294 -10.76 -5.76 11.83
C GLN A 294 -9.47 -6.57 12.07
N SER A 295 -8.44 -6.34 11.24
CA SER A 295 -7.19 -7.10 11.32
C SER A 295 -6.40 -6.89 12.62
N GLY A 296 -6.71 -5.84 13.39
CA GLY A 296 -6.08 -5.57 14.69
C GLY A 296 -5.82 -4.08 14.94
N TRP A 297 -4.92 -3.82 15.89
CA TRP A 297 -4.69 -2.48 16.43
C TRP A 297 -3.21 -2.17 16.63
N ILE A 298 -2.86 -0.90 16.55
CA ILE A 298 -1.57 -0.33 16.90
C ILE A 298 -1.77 0.57 18.12
N LEU A 299 -0.92 0.42 19.13
CA LEU A 299 -0.78 1.36 20.23
C LEU A 299 0.41 2.26 19.94
N LEU A 300 0.16 3.56 19.83
CA LEU A 300 1.17 4.60 19.65
C LEU A 300 1.33 5.40 20.94
N SER A 301 2.56 5.79 21.27
CA SER A 301 2.79 6.68 22.41
C SER A 301 2.12 8.04 22.19
N ARG A 302 1.55 8.60 23.26
CA ARG A 302 0.94 9.93 23.22
C ARG A 302 2.03 11.00 23.30
N ALA A 303 2.27 11.69 22.19
CA ALA A 303 3.30 12.72 22.08
C ALA A 303 2.73 14.15 22.13
N GLU A 304 1.40 14.31 21.96
CA GLU A 304 0.69 15.59 21.91
C GLU A 304 -0.67 15.45 22.63
N GLU A 305 -1.28 16.59 23.01
CA GLU A 305 -2.63 16.59 23.59
C GLU A 305 -3.69 16.11 22.58
N ASN A 306 -3.55 16.54 21.32
CA ASN A 306 -4.43 16.12 20.23
C ASN A 306 -4.01 14.73 19.72
N GLU A 307 -4.97 13.82 19.60
CA GLU A 307 -4.77 12.43 19.19
C GLU A 307 -4.18 12.32 17.77
N TYR A 308 -4.72 13.10 16.83
CA TYR A 308 -4.20 13.12 15.45
C TYR A 308 -2.75 13.60 15.42
N GLU A 309 -2.46 14.71 16.12
CA GLU A 309 -1.10 15.22 16.19
C GLU A 309 -0.14 14.20 16.81
N SER A 310 -0.58 13.43 17.80
CA SER A 310 0.21 12.34 18.38
C SER A 310 0.58 11.28 17.35
N VAL A 311 -0.36 10.82 16.49
CA VAL A 311 -0.09 9.82 15.45
C VAL A 311 0.99 10.29 14.46
N PHE A 312 0.94 11.56 14.08
CA PHE A 312 1.84 12.13 13.07
C PHE A 312 3.15 12.70 13.66
N ASN A 313 3.27 12.77 14.98
CA ASN A 313 4.48 13.31 15.62
C ASN A 313 5.68 12.37 15.41
N PRO A 314 6.83 12.87 14.95
CA PRO A 314 8.03 12.06 14.79
C PRO A 314 8.55 11.41 16.09
N LYS A 315 8.17 11.94 17.26
CA LYS A 315 8.54 11.39 18.57
C LYS A 315 7.60 10.28 19.04
N SER A 316 6.45 10.11 18.38
CA SER A 316 5.54 9.02 18.71
C SER A 316 6.10 7.68 18.24
N GLU A 317 6.10 6.70 19.12
CA GLU A 317 6.65 5.37 18.90
C GLU A 317 5.54 4.32 18.93
N VAL A 318 5.73 3.23 18.21
CA VAL A 318 4.86 2.05 18.30
C VAL A 318 5.18 1.33 19.60
N LEU A 319 4.26 1.37 20.56
CA LEU A 319 4.38 0.68 21.84
C LEU A 319 3.91 -0.78 21.77
N GLY A 320 3.01 -1.08 20.83
CA GLY A 320 2.51 -2.43 20.64
C GLY A 320 1.71 -2.58 19.34
N VAL A 321 1.67 -3.81 18.84
CA VAL A 321 0.83 -4.20 17.72
C VAL A 321 0.04 -5.44 18.12
N ARG A 322 -1.28 -5.38 17.98
CA ARG A 322 -2.17 -6.51 18.22
C ARG A 322 -2.81 -6.95 16.91
N TRP A 323 -2.50 -8.14 16.50
CA TRP A 323 -3.09 -8.81 15.34
C TRP A 323 -4.31 -9.61 15.80
N ARG A 324 -5.37 -9.60 15.01
CA ARG A 324 -6.50 -10.50 15.20
C ARG A 324 -6.11 -11.88 14.65
N ASN A 325 -6.19 -12.88 15.49
CA ASN A 325 -5.97 -14.28 15.10
C ASN A 325 -7.14 -14.83 14.30
#